data_3dd922fe3c19686dee90ad2aaab5033e
#
_entry.id   3dd922fe3c19686dee90ad2aaab5033e
#
_cell.length_a   1.000
_cell.length_b   1.000
_cell.length_c   1.000
_cell.angle_alpha   90.00
_cell.angle_beta   90.00
_cell.angle_gamma   90.00
#
_symmetry.space_group_name_H-M   'P 1'
#
loop_
_entity.id
_entity.type
_entity.pdbx_description
1 polymer ?
#
loop_
_entity_poly.entity_id
_entity_poly.type
_entity_poly.pdbx_seq_one_letter_code
_entity_poly.pdbx_strand_id
1 'polypeptide(L)'
;MRTCQRLVAAVLAVALAFDTAGLRQAAACPFCSAAQSTLSEDIKSNDIAVICKLVHRPEEQPADAPPEASECTFEVLSAIKGGEHLKAAEPGKAAQIKILYFGEQPLGTKFLAFGIDPTNLAWGTPTSLSERAIEYVTRLPKLPDTGADRLAFFQDYFEDADALLAADCYDEFAKAPYSDLIALKPRMQHDKLINWIKDPNVSTSRRRLYLCMLSVCGTQQDVAFLEELIKNEDRQIRTALDAMIGSYLALLGPEGMPLIENLFLKNAKAEYTDTYSAIMALRFVGQETKAVSRERLMEGMRHMLDRPNLADLIIPDLTRWQDWSVMDKLVKLFKDADEDSAWVRLPVVNYLRACPLPEAKERLAELEKIDPDVVKRALNYYPTAPGIETQAAPEAADAGKTPEPPKTEQPAAAAGS
;
A
#
# COMPACT_ATOMS: atom_id res chain seq x y z
N MET A 1 -11.67 51.35 -1.99
CA MET A 1 -12.24 50.08 -2.50
C MET A 1 -11.27 49.21 -3.34
N ARG A 2 -10.30 49.79 -4.06
CA ARG A 2 -9.33 48.98 -4.89
C ARG A 2 -8.23 48.27 -4.09
N THR A 3 -7.90 48.69 -2.89
CA THR A 3 -6.87 48.10 -2.02
C THR A 3 -7.39 46.86 -1.28
N CYS A 4 -8.67 46.80 -0.90
CA CYS A 4 -9.28 45.62 -0.24
C CYS A 4 -9.46 44.44 -1.20
N GLN A 5 -9.75 44.70 -2.47
CA GLN A 5 -9.88 43.65 -3.48
C GLN A 5 -8.54 42.95 -3.81
N ARG A 6 -7.42 43.64 -3.72
CA ARG A 6 -6.08 43.05 -3.94
C ARG A 6 -5.61 42.19 -2.77
N LEU A 7 -6.01 42.51 -1.54
CA LEU A 7 -5.70 41.69 -0.37
C LEU A 7 -6.52 40.39 -0.34
N VAL A 8 -7.79 40.42 -0.72
CA VAL A 8 -8.64 39.24 -0.81
C VAL A 8 -8.18 38.29 -1.94
N ALA A 9 -7.74 38.84 -3.08
CA ALA A 9 -7.20 38.02 -4.17
C ALA A 9 -5.84 37.38 -3.80
N ALA A 10 -5.01 38.05 -3.00
CA ALA A 10 -3.72 37.48 -2.55
C ALA A 10 -3.92 36.40 -1.50
N VAL A 11 -4.90 36.51 -0.60
CA VAL A 11 -5.22 35.48 0.40
C VAL A 11 -5.86 34.25 -0.26
N LEU A 12 -6.72 34.43 -1.26
CA LEU A 12 -7.26 33.30 -2.04
C LEU A 12 -6.20 32.60 -2.89
N ALA A 13 -5.21 33.30 -3.43
CA ALA A 13 -4.12 32.70 -4.18
C ALA A 13 -3.15 31.91 -3.29
N VAL A 14 -2.95 32.32 -2.04
CA VAL A 14 -2.13 31.58 -1.06
C VAL A 14 -2.88 30.34 -0.54
N ALA A 15 -4.21 30.43 -0.36
CA ALA A 15 -5.01 29.26 0.04
C ALA A 15 -5.11 28.18 -1.06
N LEU A 16 -5.05 28.54 -2.34
CA LEU A 16 -5.03 27.61 -3.47
C LEU A 16 -3.64 27.01 -3.75
N ALA A 17 -2.57 27.58 -3.21
CA ALA A 17 -1.21 27.06 -3.37
C ALA A 17 -0.84 25.97 -2.32
N PHE A 18 -1.65 25.79 -1.26
CA PHE A 18 -1.40 24.77 -0.23
C PHE A 18 -2.09 23.41 -0.49
N ASP A 19 -2.91 23.30 -1.54
CA ASP A 19 -3.70 22.09 -1.79
C ASP A 19 -3.11 21.18 -2.89
N THR A 20 -1.88 21.45 -3.35
CA THR A 20 -1.19 20.61 -4.34
C THR A 20 0.06 19.90 -3.81
N ALA A 21 0.30 19.92 -2.50
CA ALA A 21 1.12 18.88 -1.90
C ALA A 21 0.30 17.59 -1.95
N GLY A 22 0.34 16.92 -3.10
CA GLY A 22 -0.29 15.62 -3.28
C GLY A 22 0.06 14.76 -2.08
N LEU A 23 -0.94 14.42 -1.29
CA LEU A 23 -0.88 13.28 -0.39
C LEU A 23 -0.46 12.09 -1.27
N ARG A 24 0.85 11.83 -1.36
CA ARG A 24 1.32 10.50 -1.75
C ARG A 24 0.69 9.62 -0.70
N GLN A 25 -0.41 8.95 -1.06
CA GLN A 25 -0.85 7.78 -0.33
C GLN A 25 0.41 6.93 -0.19
N ALA A 26 0.84 6.75 1.06
CA ALA A 26 1.90 5.80 1.36
C ALA A 26 1.51 4.52 0.63
N ALA A 27 2.34 4.10 -0.34
CA ALA A 27 2.02 2.94 -1.15
C ALA A 27 1.98 1.76 -0.19
N ALA A 28 0.77 1.30 0.13
CA ALA A 28 0.56 0.02 0.78
C ALA A 28 1.34 -1.05 0.02
N CYS A 29 1.79 -2.09 0.68
CA CYS A 29 2.41 -3.23 0.03
C CYS A 29 1.64 -3.58 -1.26
N PRO A 30 2.23 -3.47 -2.46
CA PRO A 30 1.47 -3.56 -3.73
C PRO A 30 0.84 -4.92 -3.97
N PHE A 31 1.30 -5.95 -3.26
CA PHE A 31 0.78 -7.30 -3.31
C PHE A 31 -0.27 -7.58 -2.24
N CYS A 32 -0.42 -6.67 -1.26
CA CYS A 32 -1.33 -6.89 -0.16
C CYS A 32 -2.77 -6.56 -0.59
N SER A 33 -3.73 -7.35 -0.12
CA SER A 33 -5.16 -7.05 -0.25
C SER A 33 -5.51 -5.77 0.52
N ALA A 34 -6.63 -5.13 0.20
CA ALA A 34 -7.10 -3.97 0.95
C ALA A 34 -7.10 -4.28 2.45
N ALA A 35 -6.28 -3.53 3.19
CA ALA A 35 -6.16 -3.69 4.63
C ALA A 35 -7.40 -3.12 5.33
N GLN A 36 -7.84 -3.80 6.39
CA GLN A 36 -8.90 -3.30 7.26
C GLN A 36 -8.40 -2.14 8.12
N SER A 37 -9.30 -1.43 8.82
CA SER A 37 -8.88 -0.50 9.86
C SER A 37 -8.09 -1.26 10.94
N THR A 38 -6.95 -0.70 11.36
CA THR A 38 -6.16 -1.30 12.43
C THR A 38 -6.65 -0.86 13.80
N LEU A 39 -6.35 -1.64 14.84
CA LEU A 39 -6.68 -1.27 16.23
C LEU A 39 -6.04 0.07 16.61
N SER A 40 -4.85 0.38 16.10
CA SER A 40 -4.21 1.68 16.29
C SER A 40 -5.01 2.82 15.65
N GLU A 41 -5.52 2.62 14.44
CA GLU A 41 -6.38 3.59 13.74
C GLU A 41 -7.71 3.77 14.47
N ASP A 42 -8.31 2.67 14.92
CA ASP A 42 -9.56 2.71 15.67
C ASP A 42 -9.40 3.43 17.01
N ILE A 43 -8.31 3.20 17.75
CA ILE A 43 -7.99 3.96 18.96
C ILE A 43 -7.81 5.45 18.65
N LYS A 44 -7.18 5.80 17.51
CA LYS A 44 -6.96 7.20 17.13
C LYS A 44 -8.25 7.90 16.70
N SER A 45 -9.09 7.24 15.92
CA SER A 45 -10.28 7.82 15.29
C SER A 45 -11.47 7.96 16.25
N ASN A 46 -11.58 7.10 17.25
CA ASN A 46 -12.65 7.18 18.24
C ASN A 46 -12.28 8.13 19.39
N ASP A 47 -13.27 8.76 20.03
CA ASP A 47 -13.06 9.67 21.16
C ASP A 47 -12.66 8.93 22.43
N ILE A 48 -13.21 7.74 22.64
CA ILE A 48 -12.98 6.90 23.80
C ILE A 48 -12.59 5.49 23.35
N ALA A 49 -11.60 4.91 24.01
CA ALA A 49 -11.21 3.51 23.87
C ALA A 49 -10.98 2.91 25.27
N VAL A 50 -11.71 1.86 25.62
CA VAL A 50 -11.64 1.24 26.94
C VAL A 50 -11.51 -0.27 26.90
N ILE A 51 -10.79 -0.82 27.87
CA ILE A 51 -10.88 -2.24 28.21
C ILE A 51 -11.94 -2.37 29.28
N CYS A 52 -12.97 -3.18 29.01
CA CYS A 52 -14.09 -3.38 29.92
C CYS A 52 -14.43 -4.87 30.07
N LYS A 53 -15.20 -5.20 31.10
CA LYS A 53 -15.58 -6.56 31.44
C LYS A 53 -17.10 -6.67 31.44
N LEU A 54 -17.66 -7.68 30.78
CA LEU A 54 -19.09 -7.96 30.79
C LEU A 54 -19.52 -8.40 32.18
N VAL A 55 -20.40 -7.61 32.85
CA VAL A 55 -20.84 -7.89 34.22
C VAL A 55 -22.32 -8.21 34.32
N HIS A 56 -23.14 -7.78 33.37
CA HIS A 56 -24.56 -8.08 33.36
C HIS A 56 -25.09 -8.23 31.94
N ARG A 57 -25.96 -9.22 31.75
CA ARG A 57 -26.78 -9.44 30.56
C ARG A 57 -28.26 -9.30 30.98
N PRO A 58 -29.08 -8.65 30.13
CA PRO A 58 -30.54 -8.71 30.35
C PRO A 58 -31.01 -10.17 30.28
N GLU A 59 -32.08 -10.46 31.00
CA GLU A 59 -32.74 -11.77 30.93
C GLU A 59 -33.23 -12.03 29.50
N GLU A 60 -33.16 -13.30 29.06
CA GLU A 60 -33.69 -13.70 27.75
C GLU A 60 -35.16 -13.36 27.67
N GLN A 61 -35.55 -12.61 26.67
CA GLN A 61 -36.95 -12.31 26.42
C GLN A 61 -37.69 -13.57 25.91
N PRO A 62 -38.94 -13.78 26.23
CA PRO A 62 -39.76 -14.85 25.64
C PRO A 62 -39.70 -14.78 24.12
N ALA A 63 -39.69 -15.95 23.46
CA ALA A 63 -39.55 -16.07 21.99
C ALA A 63 -40.60 -15.31 21.17
N ASP A 64 -41.72 -14.93 21.78
CA ASP A 64 -42.86 -14.21 21.24
C ASP A 64 -42.83 -12.69 21.56
N ALA A 65 -41.85 -12.21 22.37
CA ALA A 65 -41.68 -10.77 22.58
C ALA A 65 -41.05 -10.08 21.36
N PRO A 66 -41.42 -8.82 21.05
CA PRO A 66 -40.72 -8.05 20.04
C PRO A 66 -39.24 -7.97 20.42
N PRO A 67 -38.31 -8.10 19.44
CA PRO A 67 -36.89 -7.98 19.74
C PRO A 67 -36.57 -6.55 20.20
N GLU A 68 -36.57 -6.31 21.48
CA GLU A 68 -36.03 -5.08 22.03
C GLU A 68 -34.53 -5.20 22.11
N ALA A 69 -33.83 -4.18 21.62
CA ALA A 69 -32.40 -4.10 21.68
C ALA A 69 -31.90 -4.17 23.12
N SER A 70 -31.31 -5.29 23.51
CA SER A 70 -30.90 -5.55 24.89
C SER A 70 -29.50 -4.99 25.15
N GLU A 71 -29.42 -3.97 26.01
CA GLU A 71 -28.15 -3.42 26.47
C GLU A 71 -27.51 -4.28 27.53
N CYS A 72 -26.30 -4.76 27.29
CA CYS A 72 -25.46 -5.38 28.28
C CYS A 72 -24.69 -4.33 29.10
N THR A 73 -24.41 -4.61 30.38
CA THR A 73 -23.60 -3.73 31.24
C THR A 73 -22.17 -4.24 31.30
N PHE A 74 -21.24 -3.32 31.06
CA PHE A 74 -19.81 -3.57 31.13
C PHE A 74 -19.18 -2.66 32.19
N GLU A 75 -18.30 -3.24 32.99
CA GLU A 75 -17.46 -2.53 33.96
C GLU A 75 -16.16 -2.11 33.29
N VAL A 76 -15.81 -0.83 33.31
CA VAL A 76 -14.56 -0.32 32.74
C VAL A 76 -13.39 -0.71 33.64
N LEU A 77 -12.44 -1.46 33.10
CA LEU A 77 -11.23 -1.88 33.80
C LEU A 77 -10.10 -0.85 33.64
N SER A 78 -9.93 -0.33 32.44
CA SER A 78 -8.95 0.71 32.12
C SER A 78 -9.35 1.49 30.87
N ALA A 79 -9.00 2.76 30.83
CA ALA A 79 -9.12 3.60 29.65
C ALA A 79 -7.78 3.64 28.92
N ILE A 80 -7.83 3.35 27.61
CA ILE A 80 -6.70 3.53 26.70
C ILE A 80 -6.67 4.97 26.19
N LYS A 81 -7.87 5.55 25.93
CA LYS A 81 -8.09 6.92 25.48
C LYS A 81 -9.40 7.45 26.03
N GLY A 82 -9.49 8.75 26.32
CA GLY A 82 -10.73 9.46 26.65
C GLY A 82 -11.35 9.08 28.00
N GLY A 83 -10.56 8.58 28.94
CA GLY A 83 -11.04 8.16 30.27
C GLY A 83 -11.67 9.28 31.08
N GLU A 84 -11.33 10.53 30.82
CA GLU A 84 -11.90 11.73 31.46
C GLU A 84 -13.39 11.94 31.15
N HIS A 85 -13.90 11.34 30.07
CA HIS A 85 -15.30 11.41 29.67
C HIS A 85 -16.18 10.36 30.41
N LEU A 86 -15.55 9.42 31.10
CA LEU A 86 -16.27 8.36 31.82
C LEU A 86 -16.61 8.81 33.23
N LYS A 87 -17.88 8.66 33.59
CA LYS A 87 -18.36 8.98 34.94
C LYS A 87 -18.62 7.71 35.73
N ALA A 88 -17.97 7.56 36.86
CA ALA A 88 -18.37 6.54 37.84
C ALA A 88 -19.71 6.91 38.47
N ALA A 89 -20.59 5.92 38.63
CA ALA A 89 -21.89 6.14 39.29
C ALA A 89 -21.74 6.55 40.78
N GLU A 90 -20.66 6.06 41.43
CA GLU A 90 -20.33 6.36 42.80
C GLU A 90 -18.83 6.61 42.96
N PRO A 91 -18.40 7.52 43.85
CA PRO A 91 -16.98 7.73 44.12
C PRO A 91 -16.29 6.43 44.56
N GLY A 92 -15.17 6.11 43.90
CA GLY A 92 -14.38 4.92 44.23
C GLY A 92 -14.85 3.61 43.59
N LYS A 93 -15.94 3.62 42.81
CA LYS A 93 -16.35 2.48 41.98
C LYS A 93 -15.88 2.64 40.52
N ALA A 94 -15.68 1.52 39.86
CA ALA A 94 -15.38 1.52 38.40
C ALA A 94 -16.60 2.08 37.63
N ALA A 95 -16.32 2.82 36.56
CA ALA A 95 -17.35 3.28 35.65
C ALA A 95 -18.04 2.08 34.98
N GLN A 96 -19.36 2.19 34.80
CA GLN A 96 -20.15 1.21 34.07
C GLN A 96 -20.68 1.86 32.80
N ILE A 97 -20.65 1.10 31.71
CA ILE A 97 -21.15 1.50 30.41
C ILE A 97 -22.16 0.47 29.91
N LYS A 98 -23.13 0.93 29.14
CA LYS A 98 -24.15 0.10 28.54
C LYS A 98 -23.91 0.04 27.02
N ILE A 99 -23.83 -1.16 26.46
CA ILE A 99 -23.56 -1.41 25.07
C ILE A 99 -24.54 -2.44 24.52
N LEU A 100 -25.04 -2.23 23.30
CA LEU A 100 -25.77 -3.24 22.55
C LEU A 100 -24.81 -4.38 22.18
N TYR A 101 -25.02 -5.56 22.78
CA TYR A 101 -24.17 -6.71 22.54
C TYR A 101 -24.98 -7.98 22.38
N PHE A 102 -24.89 -8.59 21.20
CA PHE A 102 -25.64 -9.78 20.80
C PHE A 102 -24.81 -11.08 20.86
N GLY A 103 -23.53 -10.99 21.24
CA GLY A 103 -22.65 -12.15 21.31
C GLY A 103 -22.91 -13.00 22.56
N GLU A 104 -22.42 -14.25 22.57
CA GLU A 104 -22.67 -15.26 23.60
C GLU A 104 -21.55 -15.40 24.64
N GLN A 105 -20.55 -14.52 24.63
CA GLN A 105 -19.40 -14.62 25.54
C GLN A 105 -19.86 -14.59 27.01
N PRO A 106 -19.29 -15.41 27.89
CA PRO A 106 -19.73 -15.51 29.30
C PRO A 106 -19.48 -14.21 30.07
N LEU A 107 -20.19 -14.04 31.17
CA LEU A 107 -19.91 -12.98 32.15
C LEU A 107 -18.46 -13.07 32.62
N GLY A 108 -17.81 -11.92 32.79
CA GLY A 108 -16.40 -11.83 33.13
C GLY A 108 -15.46 -11.73 31.94
N THR A 109 -15.92 -12.01 30.70
CA THR A 109 -15.12 -11.80 29.50
C THR A 109 -14.74 -10.34 29.34
N LYS A 110 -13.49 -10.09 28.94
CA LYS A 110 -12.94 -8.75 28.71
C LYS A 110 -13.09 -8.36 27.25
N PHE A 111 -13.31 -7.07 27.01
CA PHE A 111 -13.56 -6.50 25.69
C PHE A 111 -12.82 -5.19 25.50
N LEU A 112 -12.51 -4.87 24.26
CA LEU A 112 -12.18 -3.53 23.78
C LEU A 112 -13.48 -2.89 23.28
N ALA A 113 -13.82 -1.71 23.79
CA ALA A 113 -14.97 -0.95 23.35
C ALA A 113 -14.55 0.46 22.95
N PHE A 114 -15.14 0.95 21.85
CA PHE A 114 -14.93 2.27 21.32
C PHE A 114 -16.16 3.13 21.46
N GLY A 115 -15.98 4.38 21.87
CA GLY A 115 -17.05 5.37 22.05
C GLY A 115 -16.79 6.63 21.25
N ILE A 116 -17.87 7.22 20.75
CA ILE A 116 -17.87 8.48 20.01
C ILE A 116 -18.85 9.47 20.68
N ASP A 117 -18.68 10.75 20.41
CA ASP A 117 -19.47 11.86 20.95
C ASP A 117 -19.49 11.89 22.49
N PRO A 118 -18.45 12.45 23.15
CA PRO A 118 -18.36 12.53 24.60
C PRO A 118 -19.54 13.23 25.27
N THR A 119 -20.33 14.03 24.54
CA THR A 119 -21.51 14.74 25.05
C THR A 119 -22.77 13.90 25.05
N ASN A 120 -22.87 12.97 24.07
CA ASN A 120 -23.97 12.01 23.93
C ASN A 120 -23.40 10.65 23.54
N LEU A 121 -22.72 10.04 24.48
CA LEU A 121 -21.84 8.90 24.27
C LEU A 121 -22.54 7.69 23.65
N ALA A 122 -22.10 7.35 22.44
CA ALA A 122 -22.54 6.18 21.70
C ALA A 122 -21.39 5.15 21.61
N TRP A 123 -21.70 3.89 21.86
CA TRP A 123 -20.74 2.79 21.85
C TRP A 123 -20.90 1.91 20.62
N GLY A 124 -19.77 1.57 19.99
CA GLY A 124 -19.70 0.54 18.96
C GLY A 124 -19.79 -0.88 19.53
N THR A 125 -19.87 -1.87 18.64
CA THR A 125 -19.85 -3.29 19.02
C THR A 125 -18.52 -3.62 19.70
N PRO A 126 -18.51 -4.18 20.91
CA PRO A 126 -17.29 -4.48 21.64
C PRO A 126 -16.61 -5.75 21.08
N THR A 127 -15.28 -5.74 21.01
CA THR A 127 -14.46 -6.87 20.56
C THR A 127 -13.89 -7.61 21.77
N SER A 128 -14.12 -8.92 21.86
CA SER A 128 -13.58 -9.75 22.95
C SER A 128 -12.05 -9.82 22.89
N LEU A 129 -11.40 -9.75 24.07
CA LEU A 129 -9.94 -9.76 24.20
C LEU A 129 -9.47 -10.95 25.02
N SER A 130 -8.43 -11.64 24.54
CA SER A 130 -7.58 -12.49 25.36
C SER A 130 -6.67 -11.66 26.28
N GLU A 131 -6.06 -12.26 27.28
CA GLU A 131 -5.07 -11.55 28.13
C GLU A 131 -3.89 -11.03 27.26
N ARG A 132 -3.47 -11.81 26.28
CA ARG A 132 -2.42 -11.41 25.32
C ARG A 132 -2.85 -10.22 24.47
N ALA A 133 -4.12 -10.19 24.04
CA ALA A 133 -4.66 -9.04 23.30
C ALA A 133 -4.76 -7.78 24.16
N ILE A 134 -5.03 -7.92 25.47
CA ILE A 134 -5.02 -6.78 26.41
C ILE A 134 -3.63 -6.16 26.51
N GLU A 135 -2.59 -6.98 26.66
CA GLU A 135 -1.21 -6.50 26.68
C GLU A 135 -0.86 -5.77 25.37
N TYR A 136 -1.26 -6.34 24.23
CA TYR A 136 -1.05 -5.78 22.90
C TYR A 136 -1.69 -4.39 22.77
N VAL A 137 -3.02 -4.28 22.97
CA VAL A 137 -3.76 -3.02 22.76
C VAL A 137 -3.31 -1.92 23.73
N THR A 138 -2.87 -2.28 24.95
CA THR A 138 -2.34 -1.32 25.93
C THR A 138 -1.01 -0.70 25.50
N ARG A 139 -0.27 -1.38 24.63
CA ARG A 139 1.02 -0.90 24.11
C ARG A 139 0.87 -0.03 22.86
N LEU A 140 -0.22 -0.19 22.08
CA LEU A 140 -0.40 0.51 20.79
C LEU A 140 -0.24 2.05 20.89
N PRO A 141 -0.81 2.76 21.88
CA PRO A 141 -0.66 4.22 21.98
C PRO A 141 0.75 4.70 22.26
N LYS A 142 1.65 3.80 22.66
CA LYS A 142 3.06 4.12 22.99
C LYS A 142 3.99 3.89 21.82
N LEU A 143 3.51 3.29 20.74
CA LEU A 143 4.30 3.04 19.55
C LEU A 143 4.48 4.33 18.74
N PRO A 144 5.60 4.50 18.03
CA PRO A 144 5.74 5.58 17.06
C PRO A 144 4.68 5.45 15.96
N ASP A 145 4.37 6.56 15.29
CA ASP A 145 3.35 6.55 14.24
C ASP A 145 3.75 5.75 13.00
N THR A 146 5.05 5.70 12.68
CA THR A 146 5.62 5.01 11.51
C THR A 146 7.00 4.49 11.83
N GLY A 147 7.59 3.75 10.89
CA GLY A 147 8.99 3.35 10.92
C GLY A 147 9.23 1.95 11.47
N ALA A 148 10.52 1.56 11.43
CA ALA A 148 10.95 0.20 11.76
C ALA A 148 10.67 -0.20 13.22
N ASP A 149 10.67 0.75 14.17
CA ASP A 149 10.38 0.44 15.58
C ASP A 149 8.92 0.02 15.78
N ARG A 150 8.00 0.66 15.03
CA ARG A 150 6.59 0.27 14.99
C ARG A 150 6.44 -1.14 14.42
N LEU A 151 6.99 -1.39 13.24
CA LEU A 151 6.87 -2.67 12.57
C LEU A 151 7.52 -3.82 13.33
N ALA A 152 8.62 -3.57 14.04
CA ALA A 152 9.26 -4.59 14.87
C ALA A 152 8.35 -5.10 15.99
N PHE A 153 7.48 -4.24 16.55
CA PHE A 153 6.49 -4.67 17.53
C PHE A 153 5.49 -5.64 16.91
N PHE A 154 4.94 -5.30 15.74
CA PHE A 154 3.91 -6.13 15.09
C PHE A 154 4.45 -7.45 14.56
N GLN A 155 5.71 -7.50 14.13
CA GLN A 155 6.34 -8.73 13.61
C GLN A 155 6.26 -9.91 14.58
N ASP A 156 6.26 -9.65 15.89
CA ASP A 156 6.22 -10.70 16.92
C ASP A 156 4.86 -11.40 17.07
N TYR A 157 3.83 -10.85 16.40
CA TYR A 157 2.46 -11.37 16.44
C TYR A 157 1.99 -11.96 15.11
N PHE A 158 2.85 -12.06 14.09
CA PHE A 158 2.51 -12.83 12.89
C PHE A 158 2.25 -14.29 13.23
N GLU A 159 1.19 -14.85 12.62
CA GLU A 159 0.72 -16.21 12.89
C GLU A 159 0.48 -16.49 14.38
N ASP A 160 0.09 -15.45 15.15
CA ASP A 160 -0.32 -15.59 16.54
C ASP A 160 -1.57 -16.50 16.64
N ALA A 161 -1.65 -17.27 17.72
CA ALA A 161 -2.81 -18.12 17.98
C ALA A 161 -4.11 -17.30 18.21
N ASP A 162 -3.97 -16.03 18.64
CA ASP A 162 -5.07 -15.08 18.69
C ASP A 162 -5.27 -14.45 17.29
N ALA A 163 -6.37 -14.83 16.65
CA ALA A 163 -6.68 -14.41 15.28
C ALA A 163 -6.82 -12.87 15.15
N LEU A 164 -7.26 -12.16 16.22
CA LEU A 164 -7.34 -10.71 16.23
C LEU A 164 -5.95 -10.10 16.06
N LEU A 165 -4.96 -10.59 16.81
CA LEU A 165 -3.60 -10.08 16.77
C LEU A 165 -2.93 -10.37 15.43
N ALA A 166 -3.07 -11.61 14.93
CA ALA A 166 -2.52 -12.00 13.64
C ALA A 166 -3.12 -11.20 12.47
N ALA A 167 -4.40 -10.82 12.55
CA ALA A 167 -5.05 -9.99 11.54
C ALA A 167 -4.58 -8.53 11.63
N ASP A 168 -4.60 -7.92 12.82
CA ASP A 168 -4.19 -6.53 13.02
C ASP A 168 -2.73 -6.30 12.61
N CYS A 169 -1.84 -7.23 12.94
CA CYS A 169 -0.44 -7.16 12.51
C CYS A 169 -0.28 -7.19 10.99
N TYR A 170 -1.04 -8.05 10.29
CA TYR A 170 -1.04 -8.05 8.84
C TYR A 170 -1.48 -6.69 8.28
N ASP A 171 -2.56 -6.11 8.81
CA ASP A 171 -3.10 -4.85 8.33
C ASP A 171 -2.13 -3.67 8.59
N GLU A 172 -1.46 -3.65 9.74
CA GLU A 172 -0.40 -2.67 10.05
C GLU A 172 0.78 -2.75 9.06
N PHE A 173 1.23 -3.95 8.72
CA PHE A 173 2.30 -4.14 7.72
C PHE A 173 1.81 -3.84 6.30
N ALA A 174 0.58 -4.20 5.94
CA ALA A 174 0.02 -3.97 4.62
C ALA A 174 -0.13 -2.47 4.31
N LYS A 175 -0.32 -1.65 5.33
CA LYS A 175 -0.41 -0.18 5.24
C LYS A 175 0.93 0.54 5.34
N ALA A 176 1.95 -0.13 5.86
CA ALA A 176 3.24 0.49 6.10
C ALA A 176 3.96 0.82 4.79
N PRO A 177 4.61 2.01 4.67
CA PRO A 177 5.44 2.33 3.53
C PRO A 177 6.53 1.28 3.32
N TYR A 178 6.85 0.96 2.06
CA TYR A 178 7.91 0.00 1.74
C TYR A 178 9.29 0.41 2.33
N SER A 179 9.53 1.72 2.47
CA SER A 179 10.71 2.26 3.16
C SER A 179 10.84 1.79 4.61
N ASP A 180 9.72 1.59 5.31
CA ASP A 180 9.72 1.13 6.69
C ASP A 180 10.08 -0.36 6.78
N LEU A 181 9.64 -1.17 5.77
CA LEU A 181 10.10 -2.54 5.61
C LEU A 181 11.60 -2.59 5.37
N ILE A 182 12.14 -1.75 4.49
CA ILE A 182 13.58 -1.66 4.26
C ILE A 182 14.33 -1.33 5.57
N ALA A 183 13.85 -0.36 6.34
CA ALA A 183 14.43 0.02 7.61
C ALA A 183 14.33 -1.10 8.66
N LEU A 184 13.35 -1.98 8.59
CA LEU A 184 13.18 -3.14 9.47
C LEU A 184 14.19 -4.27 9.16
N LYS A 185 14.82 -4.30 7.99
CA LYS A 185 15.70 -5.38 7.52
C LYS A 185 16.58 -6.02 8.59
N PRO A 186 17.34 -5.27 9.44
CA PRO A 186 18.25 -5.87 10.42
C PRO A 186 17.54 -6.69 11.52
N ARG A 187 16.23 -6.53 11.65
CA ARG A 187 15.40 -7.16 12.69
C ARG A 187 14.39 -8.17 12.14
N MET A 188 14.37 -8.37 10.82
CA MET A 188 13.47 -9.35 10.19
C MET A 188 13.87 -10.78 10.57
N GLN A 189 12.85 -11.60 10.83
CA GLN A 189 13.03 -12.98 11.26
C GLN A 189 13.04 -13.92 10.04
N HIS A 190 14.13 -13.89 9.26
CA HIS A 190 14.27 -14.57 7.97
C HIS A 190 13.80 -16.04 8.00
N ASP A 191 14.26 -16.86 8.95
CA ASP A 191 13.91 -18.29 8.98
C ASP A 191 12.42 -18.51 9.23
N LYS A 192 11.77 -17.66 10.01
CA LYS A 192 10.32 -17.71 10.20
C LYS A 192 9.58 -17.38 8.91
N LEU A 193 10.04 -16.34 8.17
CA LEU A 193 9.45 -15.99 6.88
C LEU A 193 9.51 -17.17 5.90
N ILE A 194 10.66 -17.84 5.77
CA ILE A 194 10.81 -19.02 4.93
C ILE A 194 9.84 -20.13 5.35
N ASN A 195 9.70 -20.39 6.65
CA ASN A 195 8.78 -21.40 7.15
C ASN A 195 7.32 -21.07 6.84
N TRP A 196 6.91 -19.82 7.06
CA TRP A 196 5.55 -19.36 6.75
C TRP A 196 5.24 -19.34 5.24
N ILE A 197 6.22 -19.01 4.40
CA ILE A 197 6.07 -19.08 2.93
C ILE A 197 5.82 -20.54 2.48
N LYS A 198 6.44 -21.51 3.14
CA LYS A 198 6.29 -22.95 2.85
C LYS A 198 5.02 -23.56 3.42
N ASP A 199 4.43 -22.96 4.45
CA ASP A 199 3.25 -23.52 5.12
C ASP A 199 1.98 -23.34 4.24
N PRO A 200 1.33 -24.43 3.82
CA PRO A 200 0.11 -24.35 3.01
C PRO A 200 -1.09 -23.78 3.77
N ASN A 201 -1.05 -23.74 5.12
CA ASN A 201 -2.13 -23.18 5.94
C ASN A 201 -2.06 -21.63 6.03
N VAL A 202 -0.93 -21.02 5.69
CA VAL A 202 -0.80 -19.57 5.63
C VAL A 202 -1.61 -19.03 4.45
N SER A 203 -2.48 -18.06 4.71
CA SER A 203 -3.31 -17.45 3.67
C SER A 203 -2.47 -16.80 2.56
N THR A 204 -3.02 -16.75 1.34
CA THR A 204 -2.34 -16.13 0.20
C THR A 204 -1.94 -14.67 0.47
N SER A 205 -2.77 -13.89 1.17
CA SER A 205 -2.46 -12.50 1.51
C SER A 205 -1.27 -12.38 2.45
N ARG A 206 -1.20 -13.22 3.50
CA ARG A 206 -0.05 -13.25 4.41
C ARG A 206 1.21 -13.76 3.70
N ARG A 207 1.08 -14.78 2.86
CA ARG A 207 2.21 -15.28 2.05
C ARG A 207 2.79 -14.19 1.14
N ARG A 208 1.95 -13.35 0.52
CA ARG A 208 2.40 -12.18 -0.26
C ARG A 208 3.21 -11.20 0.60
N LEU A 209 2.73 -10.91 1.81
CA LEU A 209 3.46 -10.04 2.74
C LEU A 209 4.82 -10.64 3.09
N TYR A 210 4.87 -11.93 3.45
CA TYR A 210 6.13 -12.59 3.82
C TYR A 210 7.13 -12.67 2.66
N LEU A 211 6.65 -12.87 1.45
CA LEU A 211 7.46 -12.77 0.23
C LEU A 211 7.97 -11.34 0.01
N CYS A 212 7.13 -10.32 0.22
CA CYS A 212 7.54 -8.92 0.15
C CYS A 212 8.62 -8.61 1.21
N MET A 213 8.49 -9.12 2.44
CA MET A 213 9.53 -9.01 3.47
C MET A 213 10.81 -9.75 3.07
N LEU A 214 10.68 -10.95 2.47
CA LEU A 214 11.83 -11.71 1.96
C LEU A 214 12.56 -10.96 0.84
N SER A 215 11.87 -10.17 0.01
CA SER A 215 12.53 -9.32 -1.00
C SER A 215 13.50 -8.31 -0.39
N VAL A 216 13.30 -7.95 0.89
CA VAL A 216 14.15 -7.00 1.63
C VAL A 216 15.26 -7.71 2.40
N CYS A 217 14.96 -8.78 3.15
CA CYS A 217 15.92 -9.44 4.02
C CYS A 217 16.58 -10.68 3.42
N GLY A 218 16.06 -11.17 2.29
CA GLY A 218 16.59 -12.37 1.62
C GLY A 218 18.01 -12.21 1.09
N THR A 219 18.59 -13.33 0.75
CA THR A 219 19.97 -13.49 0.28
C THR A 219 20.03 -14.23 -1.05
N GLN A 220 21.19 -14.34 -1.65
CA GLN A 220 21.41 -15.13 -2.86
C GLN A 220 21.03 -16.62 -2.69
N GLN A 221 21.02 -17.14 -1.46
CA GLN A 221 20.63 -18.52 -1.18
C GLN A 221 19.11 -18.73 -1.38
N ASP A 222 18.31 -17.68 -1.17
CA ASP A 222 16.85 -17.76 -1.31
C ASP A 222 16.39 -17.71 -2.76
N VAL A 223 17.26 -17.29 -3.68
CA VAL A 223 16.96 -17.22 -5.12
C VAL A 223 16.57 -18.58 -5.69
N ALA A 224 17.33 -19.63 -5.36
CA ALA A 224 17.04 -20.98 -5.84
C ALA A 224 15.68 -21.50 -5.32
N PHE A 225 15.35 -21.19 -4.07
CA PHE A 225 14.06 -21.52 -3.47
C PHE A 225 12.90 -20.80 -4.19
N LEU A 226 13.05 -19.51 -4.45
CA LEU A 226 12.03 -18.73 -5.17
C LEU A 226 11.86 -19.20 -6.61
N GLU A 227 12.96 -19.56 -7.27
CA GLU A 227 12.94 -20.09 -8.63
C GLU A 227 12.20 -21.45 -8.71
N GLU A 228 12.40 -22.33 -7.72
CA GLU A 228 11.67 -23.58 -7.60
C GLU A 228 10.16 -23.33 -7.46
N LEU A 229 9.75 -22.39 -6.59
CA LEU A 229 8.34 -22.03 -6.41
C LEU A 229 7.73 -21.48 -7.71
N ILE A 230 8.42 -20.58 -8.41
CA ILE A 230 7.96 -19.96 -9.66
C ILE A 230 7.77 -21.00 -10.77
N LYS A 231 8.67 -21.97 -10.85
CA LYS A 231 8.63 -23.05 -11.87
C LYS A 231 7.64 -24.17 -11.54
N ASN A 232 7.10 -24.21 -10.32
CA ASN A 232 6.23 -25.29 -9.90
C ASN A 232 4.93 -25.29 -10.71
N GLU A 233 4.46 -26.44 -11.16
CA GLU A 233 3.23 -26.58 -11.93
C GLU A 233 1.97 -26.58 -11.05
N ASP A 234 2.11 -26.92 -9.76
CA ASP A 234 1.02 -26.89 -8.80
C ASP A 234 0.61 -25.44 -8.48
N ARG A 235 -0.63 -25.12 -8.84
CA ARG A 235 -1.21 -23.78 -8.60
C ARG A 235 -1.34 -23.43 -7.13
N GLN A 236 -1.51 -24.41 -6.24
CA GLN A 236 -1.58 -24.15 -4.81
C GLN A 236 -0.21 -23.70 -4.26
N ILE A 237 0.86 -24.28 -4.78
CA ILE A 237 2.23 -23.87 -4.43
C ILE A 237 2.52 -22.49 -5.00
N ARG A 238 2.04 -22.19 -6.22
CA ARG A 238 2.21 -20.88 -6.87
C ARG A 238 1.22 -19.79 -6.41
N THR A 239 0.44 -20.00 -5.37
CA THR A 239 -0.34 -18.90 -4.78
C THR A 239 0.61 -17.77 -4.37
N ALA A 240 0.26 -16.52 -4.68
CA ALA A 240 1.12 -15.34 -4.53
C ALA A 240 2.30 -15.27 -5.54
N LEU A 241 2.11 -15.76 -6.77
CA LEU A 241 3.14 -15.76 -7.83
C LEU A 241 3.69 -14.36 -8.12
N ASP A 242 2.86 -13.34 -8.04
CA ASP A 242 3.24 -11.93 -8.16
C ASP A 242 4.33 -11.53 -7.16
N ALA A 243 4.16 -11.86 -5.89
CA ALA A 243 5.14 -11.58 -4.85
C ALA A 243 6.37 -12.50 -4.95
N MET A 244 6.22 -13.76 -5.39
CA MET A 244 7.36 -14.66 -5.65
C MET A 244 8.28 -14.09 -6.72
N ILE A 245 7.72 -13.67 -7.87
CA ILE A 245 8.47 -13.06 -8.96
C ILE A 245 9.11 -11.75 -8.52
N GLY A 246 8.34 -10.91 -7.80
CA GLY A 246 8.85 -9.64 -7.27
C GLY A 246 10.06 -9.83 -6.36
N SER A 247 9.98 -10.79 -5.42
CA SER A 247 11.09 -11.13 -4.53
C SER A 247 12.29 -11.72 -5.27
N TYR A 248 12.04 -12.62 -6.22
CA TYR A 248 13.09 -13.21 -7.05
C TYR A 248 13.88 -12.14 -7.81
N LEU A 249 13.18 -11.22 -8.48
CA LEU A 249 13.82 -10.12 -9.22
C LEU A 249 14.49 -9.10 -8.28
N ALA A 250 13.94 -8.85 -7.09
CA ALA A 250 14.56 -7.96 -6.12
C ALA A 250 15.90 -8.51 -5.59
N LEU A 251 16.02 -9.84 -5.47
CA LEU A 251 17.24 -10.51 -4.97
C LEU A 251 18.27 -10.81 -6.06
N LEU A 252 17.82 -11.21 -7.26
CA LEU A 252 18.72 -11.61 -8.35
C LEU A 252 19.04 -10.46 -9.31
N GLY A 253 18.15 -9.45 -9.38
CA GLY A 253 18.35 -8.35 -10.33
C GLY A 253 17.98 -8.69 -11.77
N PRO A 254 18.63 -8.03 -12.76
CA PRO A 254 18.30 -8.17 -14.17
C PRO A 254 18.55 -9.58 -14.72
N GLU A 255 19.42 -10.36 -14.11
CA GLU A 255 19.70 -11.76 -14.49
C GLU A 255 18.46 -12.67 -14.32
N GLY A 256 17.51 -12.28 -13.49
CA GLY A 256 16.25 -13.00 -13.31
C GLY A 256 15.23 -12.76 -14.44
N MET A 257 15.36 -11.68 -15.19
CA MET A 257 14.38 -11.30 -16.22
C MET A 257 14.16 -12.36 -17.31
N PRO A 258 15.19 -13.05 -17.86
CA PRO A 258 14.97 -14.06 -18.91
C PRO A 258 14.04 -15.20 -18.47
N LEU A 259 14.08 -15.62 -17.22
CA LEU A 259 13.17 -16.65 -16.70
C LEU A 259 11.72 -16.19 -16.78
N ILE A 260 11.45 -14.98 -16.28
CA ILE A 260 10.10 -14.42 -16.22
C ILE A 260 9.55 -14.13 -17.62
N GLU A 261 10.39 -13.60 -18.50
CA GLU A 261 10.03 -13.39 -19.90
C GLU A 261 9.64 -14.70 -20.59
N ASN A 262 10.45 -15.74 -20.44
CA ASN A 262 10.20 -17.01 -21.12
C ASN A 262 8.99 -17.76 -20.57
N LEU A 263 8.77 -17.73 -19.25
CA LEU A 263 7.65 -18.42 -18.65
C LEU A 263 6.30 -17.72 -18.88
N PHE A 264 6.29 -16.38 -18.84
CA PHE A 264 5.04 -15.63 -18.73
C PHE A 264 4.83 -14.58 -19.83
N LEU A 265 5.82 -13.76 -20.17
CA LEU A 265 5.61 -12.60 -21.04
C LEU A 265 5.66 -12.95 -22.54
N LYS A 266 6.63 -13.78 -22.94
CA LYS A 266 6.79 -14.29 -24.31
C LYS A 266 5.91 -15.50 -24.60
N ASN A 267 5.54 -16.23 -23.56
CA ASN A 267 4.80 -17.47 -23.70
C ASN A 267 3.31 -17.21 -23.99
N ALA A 268 2.93 -17.36 -25.26
CA ALA A 268 1.52 -17.16 -25.68
C ALA A 268 0.55 -18.17 -25.04
N LYS A 269 1.06 -19.30 -24.46
CA LYS A 269 0.26 -20.31 -23.77
C LYS A 269 0.17 -20.06 -22.26
N ALA A 270 0.91 -19.08 -21.75
CA ALA A 270 0.83 -18.74 -20.31
C ALA A 270 -0.58 -18.27 -19.97
N GLU A 271 -1.09 -18.76 -18.86
CA GLU A 271 -2.40 -18.39 -18.34
C GLU A 271 -2.47 -16.86 -18.07
N TYR A 272 -3.67 -16.30 -18.22
CA TYR A 272 -3.88 -14.88 -17.97
C TYR A 272 -3.43 -14.46 -16.56
N THR A 273 -3.83 -15.23 -15.54
CA THR A 273 -3.50 -14.96 -14.13
C THR A 273 -1.99 -14.97 -13.86
N ASP A 274 -1.25 -15.87 -14.48
CA ASP A 274 0.20 -15.97 -14.34
C ASP A 274 0.91 -14.83 -15.05
N THR A 275 0.44 -14.50 -16.27
CA THR A 275 0.93 -13.34 -17.04
C THR A 275 0.69 -12.04 -16.26
N TYR A 276 -0.51 -11.88 -15.70
CA TYR A 276 -0.86 -10.70 -14.90
C TYR A 276 -0.02 -10.61 -13.63
N SER A 277 0.24 -11.74 -12.96
CA SER A 277 1.14 -11.81 -11.80
C SER A 277 2.55 -11.35 -12.15
N ALA A 278 3.08 -11.76 -13.32
CA ALA A 278 4.38 -11.29 -13.78
C ALA A 278 4.38 -9.76 -14.03
N ILE A 279 3.34 -9.20 -14.66
CA ILE A 279 3.22 -7.76 -14.86
C ILE A 279 3.20 -7.01 -13.52
N MET A 280 2.41 -7.50 -12.54
CA MET A 280 2.35 -6.90 -11.20
C MET A 280 3.71 -6.93 -10.49
N ALA A 281 4.46 -8.02 -10.64
CA ALA A 281 5.81 -8.12 -10.11
C ALA A 281 6.77 -7.09 -10.74
N LEU A 282 6.72 -6.90 -12.08
CA LEU A 282 7.55 -5.90 -12.76
C LEU A 282 7.21 -4.48 -12.32
N ARG A 283 5.91 -4.18 -12.10
CA ARG A 283 5.46 -2.89 -11.54
C ARG A 283 6.07 -2.66 -10.16
N PHE A 284 5.96 -3.64 -9.27
CA PHE A 284 6.54 -3.57 -7.93
C PHE A 284 8.06 -3.30 -7.99
N VAL A 285 8.79 -4.08 -8.78
CA VAL A 285 10.24 -3.94 -8.90
C VAL A 285 10.62 -2.56 -9.43
N GLY A 286 9.87 -2.03 -10.40
CA GLY A 286 10.13 -0.72 -11.00
C GLY A 286 9.71 0.48 -10.14
N GLN A 287 8.81 0.30 -9.18
CA GLN A 287 8.32 1.36 -8.30
C GLN A 287 9.04 1.38 -6.96
N GLU A 288 9.18 0.21 -6.32
CA GLU A 288 9.64 0.11 -4.94
C GLU A 288 11.11 -0.28 -4.81
N THR A 289 11.70 -0.89 -5.85
CA THR A 289 13.09 -1.34 -5.78
C THR A 289 13.97 -0.64 -6.82
N LYS A 290 15.29 -0.82 -6.67
CA LYS A 290 16.28 -0.41 -7.69
C LYS A 290 17.03 -1.63 -8.23
N ALA A 291 16.50 -2.82 -8.03
CA ALA A 291 17.17 -4.07 -8.38
C ALA A 291 17.28 -4.27 -9.90
N VAL A 292 16.28 -3.81 -10.65
CA VAL A 292 16.26 -3.86 -12.12
C VAL A 292 15.97 -2.46 -12.65
N SER A 293 16.71 -2.00 -13.67
CA SER A 293 16.48 -0.69 -14.27
C SER A 293 15.12 -0.64 -14.99
N ARG A 294 14.51 0.55 -15.06
CA ARG A 294 13.25 0.74 -15.78
C ARG A 294 13.36 0.35 -17.25
N GLU A 295 14.48 0.65 -17.89
CA GLU A 295 14.75 0.27 -19.28
C GLU A 295 14.66 -1.23 -19.46
N ARG A 296 15.29 -2.01 -18.56
CA ARG A 296 15.27 -3.47 -18.61
C ARG A 296 13.88 -4.05 -18.34
N LEU A 297 13.11 -3.43 -17.44
CA LEU A 297 11.72 -3.81 -17.18
C LEU A 297 10.83 -3.52 -18.39
N MET A 298 10.98 -2.34 -19.02
CA MET A 298 10.25 -1.99 -20.25
C MET A 298 10.56 -2.94 -21.41
N GLU A 299 11.84 -3.35 -21.60
CA GLU A 299 12.21 -4.38 -22.56
C GLU A 299 11.42 -5.67 -22.35
N GLY A 300 11.33 -6.14 -21.10
CA GLY A 300 10.51 -7.31 -20.74
C GLY A 300 9.03 -7.11 -21.05
N MET A 301 8.47 -5.96 -20.66
CA MET A 301 7.05 -5.66 -20.90
C MET A 301 6.70 -5.56 -22.39
N ARG A 302 7.62 -5.05 -23.25
CA ARG A 302 7.39 -4.94 -24.69
C ARG A 302 7.06 -6.27 -25.37
N HIS A 303 7.45 -7.42 -24.81
CA HIS A 303 7.05 -8.73 -25.32
C HIS A 303 5.55 -8.95 -25.31
N MET A 304 4.83 -8.29 -24.38
CA MET A 304 3.37 -8.35 -24.34
C MET A 304 2.69 -7.67 -25.54
N LEU A 305 3.39 -6.78 -26.25
CA LEU A 305 2.86 -6.15 -27.48
C LEU A 305 2.74 -7.14 -28.65
N ASP A 306 3.32 -8.34 -28.53
CA ASP A 306 3.16 -9.43 -29.48
C ASP A 306 1.97 -10.36 -29.12
N ARG A 307 1.22 -10.00 -28.09
CA ARG A 307 0.00 -10.65 -27.62
C ARG A 307 -1.16 -9.64 -27.62
N PRO A 308 -1.79 -9.35 -28.79
CA PRO A 308 -2.74 -8.24 -28.96
C PRO A 308 -3.89 -8.23 -27.95
N ASN A 309 -4.37 -9.42 -27.57
CA ASN A 309 -5.45 -9.61 -26.58
C ASN A 309 -5.04 -9.29 -25.13
N LEU A 310 -3.78 -9.03 -24.84
CA LEU A 310 -3.26 -8.69 -23.51
C LEU A 310 -2.35 -7.46 -23.53
N ALA A 311 -2.14 -6.84 -24.69
CA ALA A 311 -1.25 -5.69 -24.84
C ALA A 311 -1.74 -4.46 -24.04
N ASP A 312 -3.05 -4.32 -23.89
CA ASP A 312 -3.69 -3.25 -23.10
C ASP A 312 -3.21 -3.22 -21.65
N LEU A 313 -2.82 -4.37 -21.08
CA LEU A 313 -2.38 -4.48 -19.69
C LEU A 313 -1.11 -3.67 -19.41
N ILE A 314 -0.22 -3.50 -20.40
CA ILE A 314 1.10 -2.86 -20.19
C ILE A 314 1.22 -1.48 -20.84
N ILE A 315 0.32 -1.09 -21.73
CA ILE A 315 0.38 0.22 -22.40
C ILE A 315 0.36 1.37 -21.38
N PRO A 316 -0.46 1.34 -20.31
CA PRO A 316 -0.42 2.36 -19.27
C PRO A 316 0.94 2.46 -18.54
N ASP A 317 1.66 1.35 -18.39
CA ASP A 317 2.98 1.33 -17.77
C ASP A 317 4.04 1.93 -18.69
N LEU A 318 4.02 1.56 -19.98
CA LEU A 318 4.88 2.16 -20.99
C LEU A 318 4.65 3.68 -21.08
N THR A 319 3.38 4.12 -20.97
CA THR A 319 3.02 5.54 -20.92
C THR A 319 3.61 6.22 -19.69
N ARG A 320 3.39 5.65 -18.50
CA ARG A 320 3.88 6.18 -17.22
C ARG A 320 5.40 6.27 -17.18
N TRP A 321 6.08 5.27 -17.73
CA TRP A 321 7.53 5.22 -17.78
C TRP A 321 8.13 5.91 -19.02
N GLN A 322 7.27 6.58 -19.82
CA GLN A 322 7.65 7.40 -20.98
C GLN A 322 8.41 6.63 -22.07
N ASP A 323 8.04 5.38 -22.28
CA ASP A 323 8.59 4.58 -23.37
C ASP A 323 7.91 4.92 -24.70
N TRP A 324 8.42 5.96 -25.35
CA TRP A 324 7.89 6.43 -26.62
C TRP A 324 8.43 5.67 -27.83
N SER A 325 9.36 4.73 -27.64
CA SER A 325 9.99 3.95 -28.71
C SER A 325 9.05 2.96 -29.42
N VAL A 326 7.92 2.63 -28.78
CA VAL A 326 6.96 1.63 -29.27
C VAL A 326 5.77 2.23 -30.01
N MET A 327 5.77 3.56 -30.26
CA MET A 327 4.65 4.29 -30.86
C MET A 327 4.11 3.62 -32.15
N ASP A 328 4.97 3.31 -33.11
CA ASP A 328 4.56 2.70 -34.38
C ASP A 328 3.94 1.30 -34.18
N LYS A 329 4.46 0.53 -33.21
CA LYS A 329 3.90 -0.78 -32.86
C LYS A 329 2.50 -0.65 -32.24
N LEU A 330 2.30 0.36 -31.39
CA LEU A 330 0.99 0.65 -30.78
C LEU A 330 -0.03 1.15 -31.81
N VAL A 331 0.39 2.02 -32.72
CA VAL A 331 -0.44 2.47 -33.85
C VAL A 331 -0.86 1.28 -34.72
N LYS A 332 0.05 0.34 -34.98
CA LYS A 332 -0.26 -0.89 -35.72
C LYS A 332 -1.25 -1.76 -34.94
N LEU A 333 -1.06 -1.97 -33.64
CA LEU A 333 -2.00 -2.71 -32.81
C LEU A 333 -3.41 -2.11 -32.84
N PHE A 334 -3.54 -0.79 -32.81
CA PHE A 334 -4.82 -0.12 -32.92
C PHE A 334 -5.50 -0.41 -34.26
N LYS A 335 -4.77 -0.34 -35.36
CA LYS A 335 -5.29 -0.55 -36.73
C LYS A 335 -5.72 -2.00 -36.97
N ASP A 336 -4.93 -2.93 -36.47
CA ASP A 336 -5.12 -4.38 -36.63
C ASP A 336 -6.12 -4.96 -35.63
N ALA A 337 -6.58 -4.17 -34.65
CA ALA A 337 -7.49 -4.64 -33.59
C ALA A 337 -8.82 -5.09 -34.15
N ASP A 338 -9.19 -6.32 -33.83
CA ASP A 338 -10.48 -6.97 -34.09
C ASP A 338 -11.42 -6.94 -32.86
N GLU A 339 -12.50 -7.71 -32.87
CA GLU A 339 -13.43 -7.79 -31.75
C GLU A 339 -12.77 -8.31 -30.46
N ASP A 340 -11.82 -9.27 -30.60
CA ASP A 340 -11.12 -9.92 -29.49
C ASP A 340 -9.97 -9.09 -28.91
N SER A 341 -9.62 -7.98 -29.53
CA SER A 341 -8.53 -7.09 -29.14
C SER A 341 -8.90 -5.59 -29.14
N ALA A 342 -10.15 -5.27 -29.37
CA ALA A 342 -10.62 -3.88 -29.49
C ALA A 342 -10.35 -3.01 -28.27
N TRP A 343 -10.24 -3.59 -27.06
CA TRP A 343 -9.90 -2.88 -25.82
C TRP A 343 -8.50 -2.24 -25.82
N VAL A 344 -7.61 -2.66 -26.72
CA VAL A 344 -6.27 -2.04 -26.86
C VAL A 344 -6.35 -0.60 -27.40
N ARG A 345 -7.43 -0.25 -28.11
CA ARG A 345 -7.57 1.05 -28.78
C ARG A 345 -7.54 2.23 -27.82
N LEU A 346 -8.29 2.15 -26.71
CA LEU A 346 -8.35 3.24 -25.73
C LEU A 346 -7.01 3.51 -25.03
N PRO A 347 -6.28 2.51 -24.51
CA PRO A 347 -4.92 2.70 -24.02
C PRO A 347 -3.96 3.30 -25.03
N VAL A 348 -4.03 2.89 -26.31
CA VAL A 348 -3.18 3.47 -27.39
C VAL A 348 -3.49 4.96 -27.59
N VAL A 349 -4.74 5.35 -27.63
CA VAL A 349 -5.13 6.77 -27.72
C VAL A 349 -4.57 7.55 -26.53
N ASN A 350 -4.69 7.03 -25.32
CA ASN A 350 -4.17 7.69 -24.11
C ASN A 350 -2.63 7.80 -24.13
N TYR A 351 -1.93 6.78 -24.64
CA TYR A 351 -0.48 6.81 -24.84
C TYR A 351 -0.08 7.94 -25.81
N LEU A 352 -0.73 8.05 -26.98
CA LEU A 352 -0.45 9.10 -27.95
C LEU A 352 -0.74 10.50 -27.40
N ARG A 353 -1.80 10.65 -26.60
CA ARG A 353 -2.14 11.92 -25.95
C ARG A 353 -1.09 12.35 -24.91
N ALA A 354 -0.52 11.39 -24.21
CA ALA A 354 0.52 11.62 -23.21
C ALA A 354 1.90 11.87 -23.83
N CYS A 355 2.14 11.36 -25.03
CA CYS A 355 3.42 11.45 -25.71
C CYS A 355 3.75 12.90 -26.13
N PRO A 356 4.92 13.45 -25.73
CA PRO A 356 5.30 14.83 -26.06
C PRO A 356 5.84 14.99 -27.48
N LEU A 357 6.08 13.89 -28.19
CA LEU A 357 6.67 13.91 -29.54
C LEU A 357 5.66 14.46 -30.57
N PRO A 358 6.08 15.33 -31.52
CA PRO A 358 5.20 15.90 -32.54
C PRO A 358 4.44 14.84 -33.35
N GLU A 359 5.09 13.75 -33.67
CA GLU A 359 4.55 12.63 -34.47
C GLU A 359 3.31 12.00 -33.80
N ALA A 360 3.22 12.04 -32.47
CA ALA A 360 2.08 11.49 -31.74
C ALA A 360 0.76 12.17 -32.13
N LYS A 361 0.79 13.49 -32.40
CA LYS A 361 -0.40 14.26 -32.81
C LYS A 361 -0.87 13.83 -34.21
N GLU A 362 0.08 13.60 -35.12
CA GLU A 362 -0.22 13.13 -36.47
C GLU A 362 -0.85 11.73 -36.43
N ARG A 363 -0.24 10.82 -35.65
CA ARG A 363 -0.77 9.47 -35.43
C ARG A 363 -2.16 9.49 -34.81
N LEU A 364 -2.39 10.35 -33.80
CA LEU A 364 -3.69 10.48 -33.17
C LEU A 364 -4.78 10.92 -34.19
N ALA A 365 -4.48 11.92 -35.04
CA ALA A 365 -5.39 12.38 -36.09
C ALA A 365 -5.65 11.31 -37.18
N GLU A 366 -4.69 10.41 -37.41
CA GLU A 366 -4.86 9.24 -38.27
C GLU A 366 -5.83 8.23 -37.63
N LEU A 367 -5.65 7.90 -36.34
CA LEU A 367 -6.50 6.94 -35.63
C LEU A 367 -7.93 7.45 -35.40
N GLU A 368 -8.11 8.77 -35.25
CA GLU A 368 -9.44 9.39 -35.16
C GLU A 368 -10.30 9.17 -36.41
N LYS A 369 -9.68 9.08 -37.59
CA LYS A 369 -10.40 8.77 -38.83
C LYS A 369 -10.87 7.31 -38.90
N ILE A 370 -10.22 6.41 -38.16
CA ILE A 370 -10.54 4.98 -38.11
C ILE A 370 -11.61 4.70 -37.07
N ASP A 371 -11.47 5.27 -35.86
CA ASP A 371 -12.40 5.07 -34.75
C ASP A 371 -12.58 6.40 -33.97
N PRO A 372 -13.42 7.31 -34.46
CA PRO A 372 -13.69 8.61 -33.82
C PRO A 372 -14.32 8.47 -32.43
N ASP A 373 -15.08 7.40 -32.18
CA ASP A 373 -15.79 7.20 -30.93
C ASP A 373 -14.83 6.86 -29.79
N VAL A 374 -13.78 6.08 -30.04
CA VAL A 374 -12.78 5.77 -29.03
C VAL A 374 -11.94 7.00 -28.68
N VAL A 375 -11.60 7.82 -29.68
CA VAL A 375 -10.86 9.08 -29.44
C VAL A 375 -11.72 10.05 -28.63
N LYS A 376 -13.00 10.21 -28.98
CA LYS A 376 -13.97 11.03 -28.23
C LYS A 376 -14.16 10.53 -26.79
N ARG A 377 -14.23 9.22 -26.57
CA ARG A 377 -14.29 8.65 -25.22
C ARG A 377 -13.03 8.98 -24.41
N ALA A 378 -11.85 8.84 -24.99
CA ALA A 378 -10.60 9.19 -24.34
C ALA A 378 -10.56 10.66 -23.91
N LEU A 379 -11.06 11.57 -24.75
CA LEU A 379 -11.13 13.01 -24.42
C LEU A 379 -12.12 13.33 -23.30
N ASN A 380 -13.27 12.67 -23.27
CA ASN A 380 -14.34 12.94 -22.32
C ASN A 380 -14.08 12.36 -20.92
N TYR A 381 -13.58 11.14 -20.83
CA TYR A 381 -13.36 10.44 -19.55
C TYR A 381 -11.97 10.68 -18.95
N TYR A 382 -11.00 11.08 -19.77
CA TYR A 382 -9.64 11.39 -19.33
C TYR A 382 -9.22 12.77 -19.88
N PRO A 383 -9.80 13.88 -19.35
CA PRO A 383 -9.53 15.23 -19.84
C PRO A 383 -8.05 15.63 -19.74
N THR A 384 -7.33 15.08 -18.75
CA THR A 384 -5.87 15.17 -18.64
C THR A 384 -5.25 13.84 -19.07
N ALA A 385 -4.09 13.87 -19.73
CA ALA A 385 -3.38 12.65 -20.07
C ALA A 385 -3.04 11.87 -18.78
N PRO A 386 -3.51 10.62 -18.61
CA PRO A 386 -3.32 9.92 -17.35
C PRO A 386 -1.86 9.57 -17.15
N GLY A 387 -1.32 9.97 -15.99
CA GLY A 387 -0.20 9.28 -15.36
C GLY A 387 1.19 9.51 -15.93
N ILE A 388 1.53 10.72 -16.42
CA ILE A 388 2.95 11.07 -16.51
C ILE A 388 3.41 11.39 -15.09
N GLU A 389 4.27 10.53 -14.50
CA GLU A 389 5.09 10.97 -13.37
C GLU A 389 5.98 12.10 -13.88
N THR A 390 5.65 13.35 -13.55
CA THR A 390 6.59 14.44 -13.68
C THR A 390 7.76 14.09 -12.74
N GLN A 391 8.84 13.55 -13.29
CA GLN A 391 10.12 13.62 -12.61
C GLN A 391 10.34 15.12 -12.40
N ALA A 392 10.37 15.55 -11.13
CA ALA A 392 10.92 16.84 -10.79
C ALA A 392 12.28 16.89 -11.50
N ALA A 393 12.43 17.84 -12.40
CA ALA A 393 13.71 18.09 -13.04
C ALA A 393 14.75 18.12 -11.93
N PRO A 394 15.92 17.47 -12.09
CA PRO A 394 16.99 17.63 -11.12
C PRO A 394 17.21 19.13 -11.01
N GLU A 395 17.04 19.70 -9.82
CA GLU A 395 17.42 21.07 -9.53
C GLU A 395 18.81 21.23 -10.10
N ALA A 396 18.94 22.14 -11.07
CA ALA A 396 20.22 22.50 -11.64
C ALA A 396 21.10 22.89 -10.45
N ALA A 397 22.07 22.06 -10.14
CA ALA A 397 23.08 22.34 -9.14
C ALA A 397 23.65 23.71 -9.52
N ASP A 398 23.52 24.66 -8.61
CA ASP A 398 24.05 26.01 -8.70
C ASP A 398 25.55 25.97 -9.03
N ALA A 399 25.85 26.01 -10.34
CA ALA A 399 27.20 26.12 -10.87
C ALA A 399 27.64 27.59 -10.77
N GLY A 400 27.96 28.03 -9.57
CA GLY A 400 28.37 29.43 -9.39
C GLY A 400 28.86 29.82 -8.02
N LYS A 401 29.64 29.00 -7.32
CA LYS A 401 30.55 29.47 -6.28
C LYS A 401 31.83 28.67 -6.26
N THR A 402 32.83 29.23 -6.94
CA THR A 402 34.23 28.83 -6.77
C THR A 402 34.64 29.06 -5.29
N PRO A 403 35.20 28.08 -4.58
CA PRO A 403 35.68 28.31 -3.22
C PRO A 403 36.91 29.22 -3.27
N GLU A 404 36.85 30.30 -2.49
CA GLU A 404 37.99 31.19 -2.23
C GLU A 404 39.12 30.40 -1.53
N PRO A 405 40.37 30.52 -1.97
CA PRO A 405 41.47 29.77 -1.33
C PRO A 405 41.70 30.26 0.11
N PRO A 406 42.12 29.39 1.05
CA PRO A 406 42.35 29.77 2.42
C PRO A 406 43.49 30.78 2.56
N LYS A 407 43.22 31.87 3.28
CA LYS A 407 44.25 32.86 3.66
C LYS A 407 45.28 32.21 4.52
N THR A 408 46.54 32.17 4.04
CA THR A 408 47.72 31.80 4.82
C THR A 408 47.98 32.88 5.88
N GLU A 409 47.82 32.54 7.15
CA GLU A 409 48.36 33.34 8.26
C GLU A 409 49.90 33.24 8.28
N GLN A 410 50.55 34.37 8.15
CA GLN A 410 51.98 34.49 8.41
C GLN A 410 52.27 34.38 9.91
N PRO A 411 53.32 33.67 10.33
CA PRO A 411 53.70 33.66 11.73
C PRO A 411 54.39 34.98 12.11
N ALA A 412 53.92 35.55 13.20
CA ALA A 412 54.51 36.75 13.80
C ALA A 412 55.94 36.47 14.30
N ALA A 413 56.89 37.32 13.89
CA ALA A 413 58.26 37.29 14.31
C ALA A 413 58.38 37.59 15.83
N ALA A 414 59.07 36.73 16.54
CA ALA A 414 59.53 36.99 17.89
C ALA A 414 60.61 38.06 17.86
N ALA A 415 60.40 39.19 18.55
CA ALA A 415 61.47 40.12 18.92
C ALA A 415 61.84 39.90 20.39
N GLY A 416 63.09 39.58 20.60
CA GLY A 416 63.64 39.38 21.90
C GLY A 416 63.97 40.68 22.64
N SER A 417 64.03 40.61 23.91
CA SER A 417 65.08 41.01 24.86
C SER A 417 64.70 40.56 26.26
#